data_25bff7247c95502b6db0620eaf267c2f
#
_entry.id   25bff7247c95502b6db0620eaf267c2f
#
_cell.length_a   1.000
_cell.length_b   1.000
_cell.length_c   1.000
_cell.angle_alpha   90.00
_cell.angle_beta   90.00
_cell.angle_gamma   90.00
#
_symmetry.space_group_name_H-M   'P 1'
#
loop_
_entity.id
_entity.type
_entity.pdbx_description
1 polymer ?
#
loop_
_entity_poly.entity_id
_entity_poly.type
_entity_poly.pdbx_seq_one_letter_code
_entity_poly.pdbx_strand_id
1 'polypeptide(L)'
;LSKMTSEIVQGLGFADSLTINPQKLLGIPKTSSLLLVANKKHLSSTFSTGLPYAEPITGNDFHGGELGIQGTRSAEALKLWIGLRQLGEDGIEKILLGSIKRRCYLEARIDQSKFKIISGPLHLLAFTPINYSSSQASDWSMKTRNSLLSNKFMLSRPMYGDRYYLKAVMG
;
A
#
# COMPACT_ATOMS: atom_id res chain seq x y z
N LEU A 1 -12.42 -7.45 -6.07
CA LEU A 1 -11.26 -7.62 -6.97
C LEU A 1 -11.75 -8.21 -8.29
N SER A 2 -11.31 -7.64 -9.43
CA SER A 2 -11.62 -8.22 -10.74
C SER A 2 -11.01 -9.63 -10.87
N LYS A 3 -11.56 -10.45 -11.75
CA LYS A 3 -10.96 -11.76 -12.06
C LYS A 3 -9.47 -11.65 -12.41
N MET A 4 -9.09 -10.57 -13.12
CA MET A 4 -7.71 -10.32 -13.53
C MET A 4 -6.77 -10.01 -12.36
N THR A 5 -7.25 -9.37 -11.29
CA THR A 5 -6.43 -9.06 -10.10
C THR A 5 -6.54 -10.13 -9.02
N SER A 6 -7.60 -10.94 -9.00
CA SER A 6 -7.79 -11.98 -7.99
C SER A 6 -6.73 -13.08 -8.06
N GLU A 7 -6.35 -13.50 -9.26
CA GLU A 7 -5.28 -14.49 -9.46
C GLU A 7 -3.92 -14.00 -8.93
N ILE A 8 -3.64 -12.71 -9.11
CA ILE A 8 -2.38 -12.09 -8.69
C ILE A 8 -2.25 -12.04 -7.16
N VAL A 9 -3.37 -11.99 -6.46
CA VAL A 9 -3.42 -11.83 -4.99
C VAL A 9 -3.88 -13.09 -4.25
N GLN A 10 -3.96 -14.23 -4.92
CA GLN A 10 -4.38 -15.52 -4.30
C GLN A 10 -3.58 -15.85 -3.05
N GLY A 11 -2.27 -15.53 -3.02
CA GLY A 11 -1.40 -15.76 -1.86
C GLY A 11 -1.78 -14.98 -0.60
N LEU A 12 -2.61 -13.94 -0.70
CA LEU A 12 -3.05 -13.16 0.47
C LEU A 12 -3.87 -13.98 1.46
N GLY A 13 -4.55 -15.05 1.01
CA GLY A 13 -5.31 -15.95 1.88
C GLY A 13 -4.45 -16.76 2.86
N PHE A 14 -3.14 -16.86 2.61
CA PHE A 14 -2.19 -17.55 3.48
C PHE A 14 -1.47 -16.62 4.47
N ALA A 15 -1.75 -15.31 4.42
CA ALA A 15 -1.11 -14.35 5.30
C ALA A 15 -1.71 -14.42 6.72
N ASP A 16 -0.87 -14.39 7.74
CA ASP A 16 -1.31 -14.28 9.15
C ASP A 16 -1.94 -12.92 9.44
N SER A 17 -1.45 -11.88 8.76
CA SER A 17 -2.00 -10.53 8.84
C SER A 17 -1.83 -9.77 7.53
N LEU A 18 -2.73 -8.81 7.28
CA LEU A 18 -2.72 -7.97 6.10
C LEU A 18 -3.03 -6.52 6.47
N THR A 19 -2.16 -5.61 6.09
CA THR A 19 -2.39 -4.17 6.25
C THR A 19 -2.82 -3.54 4.94
N ILE A 20 -3.93 -2.82 4.96
CA ILE A 20 -4.46 -2.08 3.81
C ILE A 20 -4.56 -0.60 4.16
N ASN A 21 -4.08 0.26 3.27
CA ASN A 21 -4.11 1.71 3.42
C ASN A 21 -5.06 2.35 2.39
N PRO A 22 -6.36 2.43 2.65
CA PRO A 22 -7.34 2.96 1.70
C PRO A 22 -7.12 4.43 1.33
N GLN A 23 -6.50 5.20 2.24
CA GLN A 23 -6.16 6.61 2.01
C GLN A 23 -5.09 6.83 0.93
N LYS A 24 -4.49 5.76 0.38
CA LYS A 24 -3.53 5.86 -0.73
C LYS A 24 -4.24 5.71 -2.06
N LEU A 25 -4.30 4.50 -2.59
CA LEU A 25 -4.83 4.25 -3.93
C LEU A 25 -6.34 4.55 -4.06
N LEU A 26 -7.13 4.23 -3.05
CA LEU A 26 -8.58 4.42 -3.09
C LEU A 26 -9.02 5.86 -2.75
N GLY A 27 -8.09 6.75 -2.36
CA GLY A 27 -8.39 8.14 -2.07
C GLY A 27 -9.32 8.38 -0.86
N ILE A 28 -9.50 7.38 0.01
CA ILE A 28 -10.27 7.56 1.25
C ILE A 28 -9.55 8.59 2.13
N PRO A 29 -10.26 9.56 2.75
CA PRO A 29 -9.63 10.58 3.58
C PRO A 29 -8.78 10.00 4.72
N LYS A 30 -7.61 10.61 4.97
CA LYS A 30 -6.74 10.24 6.10
C LYS A 30 -7.51 10.44 7.42
N THR A 31 -7.32 9.64 8.45
CA THR A 31 -6.25 8.65 8.68
C THR A 31 -6.84 7.24 8.77
N SER A 32 -7.07 6.54 7.69
CA SER A 32 -7.69 5.22 7.73
C SER A 32 -6.70 4.15 7.27
N SER A 33 -6.44 3.17 8.14
CA SER A 33 -5.72 1.93 7.83
C SER A 33 -6.50 0.76 8.38
N LEU A 34 -6.50 -0.35 7.66
CA LEU A 34 -7.07 -1.61 8.11
C LEU A 34 -5.94 -2.57 8.45
N LEU A 35 -6.10 -3.27 9.57
CA LEU A 35 -5.34 -4.47 9.87
C LEU A 35 -6.33 -5.65 9.90
N LEU A 36 -6.14 -6.58 9.00
CA LEU A 36 -6.84 -7.86 8.99
C LEU A 36 -5.92 -8.90 9.59
N VAL A 37 -6.43 -9.74 10.46
CA VAL A 37 -5.67 -10.84 11.09
C VAL A 37 -6.44 -12.15 10.91
N ALA A 38 -5.72 -13.23 10.60
CA ALA A 38 -6.31 -14.54 10.42
C ALA A 38 -6.94 -15.07 11.73
N ASN A 39 -6.32 -14.78 12.86
CA ASN A 39 -6.81 -15.17 14.18
C ASN A 39 -6.96 -13.95 15.10
N LYS A 40 -8.20 -13.56 15.37
CA LYS A 40 -8.51 -12.40 16.24
C LYS A 40 -7.95 -12.51 17.66
N LYS A 41 -7.72 -13.72 18.17
CA LYS A 41 -7.12 -13.93 19.50
C LYS A 41 -5.71 -13.36 19.60
N HIS A 42 -4.98 -13.24 18.49
CA HIS A 42 -3.66 -12.62 18.48
C HIS A 42 -3.72 -11.13 18.84
N LEU A 43 -4.80 -10.43 18.50
CA LEU A 43 -4.96 -9.02 18.90
C LEU A 43 -5.14 -8.89 20.41
N SER A 44 -6.07 -9.64 20.99
CA SER A 44 -6.31 -9.59 22.45
C SER A 44 -5.10 -10.06 23.25
N SER A 45 -4.41 -11.14 22.84
CA SER A 45 -3.21 -11.61 23.54
C SER A 45 -2.03 -10.63 23.48
N THR A 46 -2.02 -9.74 22.45
CA THR A 46 -0.93 -8.76 22.26
C THR A 46 -1.24 -7.43 22.96
N PHE A 47 -2.50 -7.00 22.93
CA PHE A 47 -2.90 -5.64 23.29
C PHE A 47 -3.76 -5.54 24.54
N SER A 48 -4.22 -6.67 25.10
CA SER A 48 -5.03 -6.63 26.33
C SER A 48 -4.22 -6.06 27.49
N THR A 49 -4.78 -5.06 28.13
CA THR A 49 -4.18 -4.35 29.26
C THR A 49 -4.68 -4.86 30.60
N GLY A 50 -5.76 -5.68 30.59
CA GLY A 50 -6.42 -6.16 31.79
C GLY A 50 -7.07 -5.05 32.63
N LEU A 51 -7.44 -3.93 31.99
CA LEU A 51 -8.07 -2.80 32.67
C LEU A 51 -9.45 -3.22 33.19
N PRO A 52 -9.77 -2.98 34.47
CA PRO A 52 -11.02 -3.45 35.08
C PRO A 52 -12.29 -2.90 34.42
N TYR A 53 -12.21 -1.74 33.81
CA TYR A 53 -13.34 -1.10 33.09
C TYR A 53 -13.45 -1.53 31.62
N ALA A 54 -12.52 -2.35 31.14
CA ALA A 54 -12.50 -2.83 29.75
C ALA A 54 -13.10 -4.24 29.61
N GLU A 55 -13.96 -4.63 30.55
CA GLU A 55 -14.66 -5.90 30.49
C GLU A 55 -15.64 -5.95 29.30
N PRO A 56 -15.73 -7.09 28.59
CA PRO A 56 -16.69 -7.26 27.48
C PRO A 56 -18.13 -7.10 28.03
N ILE A 57 -18.96 -6.38 27.28
CA ILE A 57 -20.37 -6.17 27.61
C ILE A 57 -21.16 -7.49 27.52
N THR A 58 -20.73 -8.40 26.64
CA THR A 58 -21.29 -9.75 26.48
C THR A 58 -20.17 -10.78 26.57
N GLY A 59 -20.36 -11.82 27.36
CA GLY A 59 -19.34 -12.73 27.90
C GLY A 59 -18.33 -13.38 26.97
N ASN A 60 -18.49 -13.27 25.64
CA ASN A 60 -17.56 -13.81 24.62
C ASN A 60 -17.01 -12.74 23.67
N ASP A 61 -17.38 -11.48 23.83
CA ASP A 61 -16.95 -10.40 22.96
C ASP A 61 -15.69 -9.72 23.52
N PHE A 62 -14.79 -9.34 22.60
CA PHE A 62 -13.63 -8.55 22.96
C PHE A 62 -14.02 -7.08 23.10
N HIS A 63 -13.57 -6.44 24.15
CA HIS A 63 -13.66 -4.99 24.26
C HIS A 63 -12.78 -4.35 23.18
N GLY A 64 -13.34 -3.43 22.38
CA GLY A 64 -12.61 -2.82 21.25
C GLY A 64 -11.30 -2.13 21.63
N GLY A 65 -11.21 -1.59 22.87
CA GLY A 65 -10.00 -1.00 23.43
C GLY A 65 -8.89 -2.01 23.74
N GLU A 66 -9.21 -3.29 23.87
CA GLU A 66 -8.27 -4.37 24.12
C GLU A 66 -7.71 -5.01 22.84
N LEU A 67 -8.12 -4.51 21.66
CA LEU A 67 -7.70 -5.05 20.36
C LEU A 67 -6.66 -4.18 19.64
N GLY A 68 -6.04 -3.23 20.34
CA GLY A 68 -5.02 -2.35 19.78
C GLY A 68 -4.48 -1.37 20.80
N ILE A 69 -3.51 -0.55 20.41
CA ILE A 69 -2.82 0.40 21.28
C ILE A 69 -3.75 1.51 21.82
N GLN A 70 -4.76 1.89 21.02
CA GLN A 70 -5.68 2.98 21.37
C GLN A 70 -6.97 2.44 22.01
N GLY A 71 -7.29 2.86 23.22
CA GLY A 71 -8.58 2.61 23.85
C GLY A 71 -9.70 3.38 23.14
N THR A 72 -9.67 4.71 23.26
CA THR A 72 -10.61 5.59 22.55
C THR A 72 -10.13 5.89 21.13
N ARG A 73 -11.01 5.72 20.16
CA ARG A 73 -10.69 5.92 18.71
C ARG A 73 -11.71 6.83 18.08
N SER A 74 -11.25 7.64 17.12
CA SER A 74 -12.14 8.36 16.23
C SER A 74 -12.90 7.40 15.31
N ALA A 75 -14.08 7.79 14.83
CA ALA A 75 -14.93 6.98 13.94
C ALA A 75 -14.37 6.85 12.50
N GLU A 76 -13.08 6.53 12.36
CA GLU A 76 -12.40 6.42 11.08
C GLU A 76 -13.00 5.33 10.18
N ALA A 77 -13.57 4.28 10.78
CA ALA A 77 -14.30 3.24 10.07
C ALA A 77 -15.48 3.79 9.27
N LEU A 78 -16.13 4.87 9.74
CA LEU A 78 -17.23 5.51 9.03
C LEU A 78 -16.77 6.13 7.71
N LYS A 79 -15.61 6.80 7.68
CA LYS A 79 -15.03 7.35 6.45
C LYS A 79 -14.73 6.25 5.43
N LEU A 80 -14.16 5.15 5.90
CA LEU A 80 -13.90 3.98 5.06
C LEU A 80 -15.20 3.42 4.50
N TRP A 81 -16.21 3.20 5.34
CA TRP A 81 -17.50 2.66 4.92
C TRP A 81 -18.19 3.53 3.87
N ILE A 82 -18.25 4.85 4.10
CA ILE A 82 -18.84 5.81 3.14
C ILE A 82 -18.07 5.77 1.83
N GLY A 83 -16.72 5.81 1.87
CA GLY A 83 -15.90 5.77 0.66
C GLY A 83 -16.06 4.48 -0.13
N LEU A 84 -16.09 3.34 0.53
CA LEU A 84 -16.33 2.05 -0.13
C LEU A 84 -17.75 1.96 -0.72
N ARG A 85 -18.75 2.48 -0.01
CA ARG A 85 -20.13 2.54 -0.51
C ARG A 85 -20.26 3.44 -1.73
N GLN A 86 -19.55 4.57 -1.74
CA GLN A 86 -19.55 5.51 -2.87
C GLN A 86 -18.86 4.94 -4.10
N LEU A 87 -17.71 4.30 -3.91
CA LEU A 87 -16.93 3.70 -5.01
C LEU A 87 -17.64 2.48 -5.60
N GLY A 88 -18.19 1.62 -4.73
CA GLY A 88 -18.69 0.31 -5.12
C GLY A 88 -17.60 -0.59 -5.69
N GLU A 89 -17.94 -1.79 -6.09
CA GLU A 89 -16.99 -2.73 -6.71
C GLU A 89 -16.45 -2.19 -8.03
N ASP A 90 -17.32 -1.66 -8.88
CA ASP A 90 -16.95 -1.10 -10.19
C ASP A 90 -15.98 0.09 -10.08
N GLY A 91 -16.20 0.97 -9.11
CA GLY A 91 -15.31 2.12 -8.87
C GLY A 91 -13.93 1.68 -8.42
N ILE A 92 -13.86 0.72 -7.51
CA ILE A 92 -12.60 0.14 -7.03
C ILE A 92 -11.88 -0.56 -8.19
N GLU A 93 -12.59 -1.35 -8.99
CA GLU A 93 -12.02 -2.03 -10.16
C GLU A 93 -11.46 -1.04 -11.17
N LYS A 94 -12.22 0.02 -11.51
CA LYS A 94 -11.76 1.07 -12.43
C LYS A 94 -10.48 1.75 -11.95
N ILE A 95 -10.37 2.05 -10.65
CA ILE A 95 -9.16 2.63 -10.05
C ILE A 95 -7.97 1.67 -10.21
N LEU A 96 -8.15 0.40 -9.87
CA LEU A 96 -7.10 -0.62 -9.95
C LEU A 96 -6.65 -0.84 -11.41
N LEU A 97 -7.58 -1.09 -12.32
CA LEU A 97 -7.25 -1.32 -13.73
C LEU A 97 -6.65 -0.08 -14.39
N GLY A 98 -7.15 1.12 -14.05
CA GLY A 98 -6.58 2.37 -14.53
C GLY A 98 -5.13 2.57 -14.07
N SER A 99 -4.83 2.24 -12.83
CA SER A 99 -3.47 2.33 -12.28
C SER A 99 -2.51 1.30 -12.91
N ILE A 100 -2.97 0.09 -13.17
CA ILE A 100 -2.20 -0.94 -13.88
C ILE A 100 -1.92 -0.50 -15.34
N LYS A 101 -2.93 0.04 -16.03
CA LYS A 101 -2.75 0.56 -17.41
C LYS A 101 -1.69 1.66 -17.47
N ARG A 102 -1.72 2.61 -16.51
CA ARG A 102 -0.69 3.67 -16.44
C ARG A 102 0.70 3.09 -16.17
N ARG A 103 0.82 2.09 -15.29
CA ARG A 103 2.09 1.40 -15.05
C ARG A 103 2.60 0.72 -16.31
N CYS A 104 1.78 -0.08 -17.00
CA CYS A 104 2.16 -0.73 -18.26
C CYS A 104 2.55 0.28 -19.34
N TYR A 105 1.83 1.40 -19.43
CA TYR A 105 2.14 2.47 -20.37
C TYR A 105 3.52 3.09 -20.14
N LEU A 106 3.89 3.35 -18.89
CA LEU A 106 5.21 3.86 -18.55
C LEU A 106 6.29 2.80 -18.80
N GLU A 107 6.05 1.56 -18.35
CA GLU A 107 6.98 0.44 -18.51
C GLU A 107 7.38 0.20 -19.97
N ALA A 108 6.40 0.23 -20.86
CA ALA A 108 6.64 0.06 -22.30
C ALA A 108 7.46 1.19 -22.95
N ARG A 109 7.63 2.33 -22.27
CA ARG A 109 8.39 3.49 -22.76
C ARG A 109 9.77 3.62 -22.17
N ILE A 110 10.09 2.84 -21.16
CA ILE A 110 11.43 2.78 -20.57
C ILE A 110 12.27 1.84 -21.44
N ASP A 111 13.40 2.35 -21.92
CA ASP A 111 14.36 1.57 -22.69
C ASP A 111 15.01 0.50 -21.82
N GLN A 112 14.57 -0.75 -21.98
CA GLN A 112 15.03 -1.90 -21.18
C GLN A 112 16.49 -2.29 -21.53
N SER A 113 17.07 -1.78 -22.62
CA SER A 113 18.49 -1.95 -22.90
C SER A 113 19.38 -1.07 -22.00
N LYS A 114 18.82 0.02 -21.44
CA LYS A 114 19.51 0.99 -20.60
C LYS A 114 19.11 0.90 -19.12
N PHE A 115 17.90 0.45 -18.87
CA PHE A 115 17.32 0.44 -17.53
C PHE A 115 16.87 -0.95 -17.08
N LYS A 116 17.31 -1.35 -15.91
CA LYS A 116 16.73 -2.47 -15.18
C LYS A 116 15.40 -2.00 -14.58
N ILE A 117 14.33 -2.73 -14.88
CA ILE A 117 12.99 -2.46 -14.38
C ILE A 117 12.62 -3.50 -13.31
N ILE A 118 12.01 -3.03 -12.24
CA ILE A 118 11.30 -3.85 -11.25
C ILE A 118 9.86 -3.36 -11.27
N SER A 119 8.96 -4.14 -11.82
CA SER A 119 7.53 -3.86 -11.79
C SER A 119 6.78 -4.96 -11.04
N GLY A 120 5.81 -4.55 -10.26
CA GLY A 120 4.88 -5.47 -9.64
C GLY A 120 3.65 -5.70 -10.55
N PRO A 121 2.78 -6.62 -10.16
CA PRO A 121 1.55 -6.90 -10.91
C PRO A 121 0.52 -5.76 -10.84
N LEU A 122 0.65 -4.84 -9.88
CA LEU A 122 -0.28 -3.74 -9.68
C LEU A 122 0.26 -2.43 -10.26
N HIS A 123 0.36 -1.39 -9.45
CA HIS A 123 0.55 0.00 -9.88
C HIS A 123 1.95 0.55 -9.59
N LEU A 124 2.89 -0.27 -9.17
CA LEU A 124 4.24 0.15 -8.83
C LEU A 124 5.23 -0.22 -9.92
N LEU A 125 6.13 0.70 -10.23
CA LEU A 125 7.24 0.53 -11.15
C LEU A 125 8.48 1.20 -10.57
N ALA A 126 9.60 0.49 -10.55
CA ALA A 126 10.89 1.05 -10.19
C ALA A 126 11.91 0.76 -11.29
N PHE A 127 12.85 1.67 -11.51
CA PHE A 127 13.88 1.49 -12.53
C PHE A 127 15.20 2.15 -12.14
N THR A 128 16.30 1.62 -12.67
CA THR A 128 17.67 2.10 -12.43
C THR A 128 18.53 1.82 -13.66
N PRO A 129 19.55 2.62 -13.98
CA PRO A 129 20.46 2.33 -15.10
C PRO A 129 21.18 1.00 -14.92
N ILE A 130 21.33 0.21 -15.99
CA ILE A 130 21.95 -1.12 -15.91
C ILE A 130 23.48 -1.01 -15.67
N ASN A 131 24.17 -0.17 -16.45
CA ASN A 131 25.63 -0.13 -16.53
C ASN A 131 26.27 0.86 -15.53
N TYR A 132 25.57 1.24 -14.49
CA TYR A 132 26.07 2.14 -13.43
C TYR A 132 26.49 1.34 -12.20
N SER A 133 27.57 1.76 -11.54
CA SER A 133 27.87 1.30 -10.19
C SER A 133 26.81 1.78 -9.19
N SER A 134 26.80 1.24 -7.98
CA SER A 134 25.85 1.67 -6.94
C SER A 134 25.98 3.17 -6.63
N SER A 135 27.20 3.70 -6.60
CA SER A 135 27.44 5.15 -6.43
C SER A 135 26.89 5.96 -7.60
N GLN A 136 27.20 5.56 -8.84
CA GLN A 136 26.68 6.25 -10.04
C GLN A 136 25.15 6.20 -10.11
N ALA A 137 24.53 5.06 -9.72
CA ALA A 137 23.07 4.94 -9.67
C ALA A 137 22.45 5.84 -8.59
N SER A 138 23.16 6.02 -7.46
CA SER A 138 22.78 6.97 -6.42
C SER A 138 22.75 8.41 -6.95
N ASP A 139 23.85 8.85 -7.57
CA ASP A 139 23.96 10.21 -8.12
C ASP A 139 22.95 10.48 -9.23
N TRP A 140 22.81 9.52 -10.15
CA TRP A 140 21.83 9.60 -11.23
C TRP A 140 20.42 9.72 -10.69
N SER A 141 20.04 8.85 -9.74
CA SER A 141 18.68 8.85 -9.19
C SER A 141 18.36 10.14 -8.44
N MET A 142 19.34 10.74 -7.76
CA MET A 142 19.19 12.01 -7.07
C MET A 142 19.02 13.16 -8.07
N LYS A 143 19.92 13.26 -9.05
CA LYS A 143 19.87 14.31 -10.08
C LYS A 143 18.58 14.24 -10.89
N THR A 144 18.23 13.05 -11.36
CA THR A 144 17.01 12.85 -12.16
C THR A 144 15.75 13.15 -11.34
N ARG A 145 15.69 12.69 -10.08
CA ARG A 145 14.57 13.02 -9.19
C ARG A 145 14.41 14.53 -9.02
N ASN A 146 15.50 15.23 -8.78
CA ASN A 146 15.46 16.70 -8.58
C ASN A 146 15.01 17.43 -9.87
N SER A 147 15.50 17.00 -11.02
CA SER A 147 15.06 17.53 -12.34
C SER A 147 13.58 17.26 -12.59
N LEU A 148 13.09 16.06 -12.29
CA LEU A 148 11.67 15.74 -12.42
C LEU A 148 10.82 16.57 -11.45
N LEU A 149 11.28 16.76 -10.22
CA LEU A 149 10.57 17.55 -9.22
C LEU A 149 10.46 19.02 -9.63
N SER A 150 11.50 19.61 -10.23
CA SER A 150 11.44 20.95 -10.82
C SER A 150 10.40 21.07 -11.93
N ASN A 151 10.12 19.98 -12.63
CA ASN A 151 9.07 19.87 -13.63
C ASN A 151 7.73 19.35 -13.07
N LYS A 152 7.54 19.40 -11.75
CA LYS A 152 6.30 18.99 -11.04
C LYS A 152 6.00 17.48 -11.11
N PHE A 153 6.97 16.66 -11.45
CA PHE A 153 6.86 15.19 -11.38
C PHE A 153 7.60 14.67 -10.16
N MET A 154 6.89 13.92 -9.31
CA MET A 154 7.48 13.35 -8.10
C MET A 154 7.64 11.84 -8.24
N LEU A 155 8.89 11.38 -8.25
CA LEU A 155 9.23 9.98 -8.05
C LEU A 155 9.90 9.78 -6.71
N SER A 156 9.60 8.70 -6.01
CA SER A 156 10.32 8.32 -4.81
C SER A 156 11.64 7.63 -5.17
N ARG A 157 12.60 7.66 -4.25
CA ARG A 157 13.96 7.15 -4.45
C ARG A 157 14.29 6.07 -3.38
N PRO A 158 13.70 4.88 -3.48
CA PRO A 158 14.02 3.79 -2.59
C PRO A 158 15.36 3.15 -2.92
N MET A 159 15.99 2.56 -1.91
CA MET A 159 17.10 1.64 -2.06
C MET A 159 16.57 0.20 -1.98
N TYR A 160 17.05 -0.66 -2.88
CA TYR A 160 16.77 -2.08 -2.88
C TYR A 160 18.08 -2.84 -3.11
N GLY A 161 18.43 -3.69 -2.15
CA GLY A 161 19.79 -4.21 -2.04
C GLY A 161 20.78 -3.07 -1.79
N ASP A 162 21.79 -2.97 -2.63
CA ASP A 162 22.84 -1.94 -2.59
C ASP A 162 22.62 -0.78 -3.58
N ARG A 163 21.46 -0.73 -4.23
CA ARG A 163 21.21 0.16 -5.38
C ARG A 163 19.99 1.03 -5.20
N TYR A 164 20.10 2.30 -5.60
CA TYR A 164 18.98 3.23 -5.66
C TYR A 164 18.18 3.11 -6.95
N TYR A 165 16.87 3.22 -6.83
CA TYR A 165 15.92 3.22 -7.92
C TYR A 165 15.08 4.50 -7.91
N LEU A 166 14.58 4.90 -9.06
CA LEU A 166 13.43 5.80 -9.14
C LEU A 166 12.16 4.96 -9.18
N LYS A 167 11.22 5.27 -8.29
CA LYS A 167 9.95 4.53 -8.18
C LYS A 167 8.77 5.44 -8.49
N ALA A 168 7.99 5.04 -9.48
CA ALA A 168 6.71 5.62 -9.83
C ALA A 168 5.57 4.85 -9.15
N VAL A 169 4.58 5.58 -8.66
CA VAL A 169 3.34 5.07 -8.07
C VAL A 169 2.20 5.60 -8.93
N MET A 170 1.54 4.72 -9.67
CA MET A 170 0.51 5.07 -10.65
C MET A 170 -0.88 5.07 -10.01
N GLY A 171 -1.13 6.03 -9.12
CA GLY A 171 -2.42 6.23 -8.44
C GLY A 171 -3.35 7.19 -9.17
#